data_a59584e8a06b8203dc91ea1105260ba1
#
_entry.id   a59584e8a06b8203dc91ea1105260ba1
#
_cell.length_a   1.000
_cell.length_b   1.000
_cell.length_c   1.000
_cell.angle_alpha   90.00
_cell.angle_beta   90.00
_cell.angle_gamma   90.00
#
_symmetry.space_group_name_H-M   'P 1'
#
loop_
_entity.id
_entity.type
_entity.pdbx_description
1 polymer ?
#
loop_
_entity_poly.entity_id
_entity_poly.type
_entity_poly.pdbx_seq_one_letter_code
_entity_poly.pdbx_strand_id
1 'polypeptide(L)'
;MTGTVLAFRDVTLTFETEEGSVKALNGVDLDIPTGKILGVVGESGSGKSVLALSTLGLVPTPPGRYGQRSSIIFDGKDLLRIGEKELELVRGTGISMIFQEPMSSLNPVFKVGEQIAEAVRLRILRKELKQTRSVSLLESVRGVKGIDEDRVREEVLEVLRDVRISDPEDALDRYPHEFSGGMKQRVMIAMALAAKPSLLIADEPTTSLDVTTQAQILSLVKDLVLEFEVSVLFISHDLSVVSEVADEIAVMYAGRIIETNDVRSIFRDPKHPYTKGLLNAEPRLEETRKSLESLAGSVPSLLRIPGGCAFHPRCPYVFPRCEREVPALLPVGTSGEVACHLYHGEKE
;
A
#
# COMPACT_ATOMS: atom_id res chain seq x y z
N MET A 1 -15.59 -17.21 6.12
CA MET A 1 -15.90 -15.91 5.47
C MET A 1 -14.68 -15.03 5.64
N THR A 2 -13.97 -14.72 4.57
CA THR A 2 -12.84 -13.79 4.61
C THR A 2 -13.42 -12.39 4.86
N GLY A 3 -13.17 -11.82 6.04
CA GLY A 3 -13.58 -10.45 6.36
C GLY A 3 -12.79 -9.42 5.55
N THR A 4 -13.26 -8.18 5.47
CA THR A 4 -12.55 -7.04 4.92
C THR A 4 -11.95 -6.23 6.08
N VAL A 5 -10.64 -6.00 6.06
CA VAL A 5 -9.97 -5.19 7.08
C VAL A 5 -10.07 -3.69 6.78
N LEU A 6 -10.00 -3.32 5.50
CA LEU A 6 -10.17 -1.94 5.02
C LEU A 6 -10.96 -1.93 3.73
N ALA A 7 -11.89 -0.97 3.59
CA ALA A 7 -12.70 -0.80 2.39
C ALA A 7 -12.65 0.63 1.87
N PHE A 8 -12.31 0.80 0.61
CA PHE A 8 -12.48 2.05 -0.13
C PHE A 8 -13.82 2.04 -0.85
N ARG A 9 -14.57 3.16 -0.80
CA ARG A 9 -15.89 3.31 -1.45
C ARG A 9 -15.95 4.65 -2.16
N ASP A 10 -16.07 4.63 -3.48
CA ASP A 10 -16.13 5.79 -4.39
C ASP A 10 -15.09 6.87 -4.01
N VAL A 11 -13.85 6.43 -3.71
CA VAL A 11 -12.83 7.38 -3.24
C VAL A 11 -12.32 8.21 -4.39
N THR A 12 -12.61 9.51 -4.33
CA THR A 12 -12.09 10.52 -5.25
C THR A 12 -11.25 11.52 -4.48
N LEU A 13 -10.12 11.91 -5.05
CA LEU A 13 -9.23 12.92 -4.49
C LEU A 13 -8.69 13.80 -5.60
N THR A 14 -8.89 15.10 -5.47
CA THR A 14 -8.42 16.10 -6.41
C THR A 14 -7.49 17.08 -5.69
N PHE A 15 -6.36 17.41 -6.29
CA PHE A 15 -5.49 18.49 -5.83
C PHE A 15 -5.70 19.72 -6.68
N GLU A 16 -5.98 20.85 -6.04
CA GLU A 16 -6.04 22.14 -6.72
C GLU A 16 -4.64 22.73 -6.81
N THR A 17 -4.13 22.89 -8.02
CA THR A 17 -2.80 23.42 -8.33
C THR A 17 -2.91 24.66 -9.22
N GLU A 18 -1.83 25.42 -9.37
CA GLU A 18 -1.77 26.57 -10.28
C GLU A 18 -2.03 26.19 -11.76
N GLU A 19 -1.68 24.95 -12.14
CA GLU A 19 -1.88 24.43 -13.48
C GLU A 19 -3.29 23.85 -13.73
N GLY A 20 -4.09 23.69 -12.65
CA GLY A 20 -5.45 23.13 -12.69
C GLY A 20 -5.69 22.04 -11.66
N SER A 21 -6.81 21.35 -11.80
CA SER A 21 -7.25 20.30 -10.88
C SER A 21 -6.69 18.93 -11.27
N VAL A 22 -5.81 18.35 -10.44
CA VAL A 22 -5.20 17.03 -10.63
C VAL A 22 -6.06 15.98 -9.95
N LYS A 23 -6.69 15.09 -10.69
CA LYS A 23 -7.53 13.99 -10.16
C LYS A 23 -6.67 12.77 -9.83
N ALA A 24 -6.11 12.75 -8.63
CA ALA A 24 -5.20 11.67 -8.19
C ALA A 24 -5.93 10.34 -7.92
N LEU A 25 -7.14 10.39 -7.35
CA LEU A 25 -8.05 9.25 -7.22
C LEU A 25 -9.38 9.61 -7.88
N ASN A 26 -9.96 8.67 -8.62
CA ASN A 26 -11.08 8.94 -9.51
C ASN A 26 -12.20 7.89 -9.37
N GLY A 27 -12.73 7.69 -8.17
CA GLY A 27 -13.75 6.69 -7.85
C GLY A 27 -13.12 5.32 -7.64
N VAL A 28 -12.34 5.18 -6.57
CA VAL A 28 -11.74 3.90 -6.21
C VAL A 28 -12.69 3.14 -5.29
N ASP A 29 -13.07 1.94 -5.73
CA ASP A 29 -13.72 0.90 -4.93
C ASP A 29 -12.74 -0.26 -4.80
N LEU A 30 -12.40 -0.64 -3.55
CA LEU A 30 -11.43 -1.70 -3.29
C LEU A 30 -11.59 -2.23 -1.88
N ASP A 31 -11.57 -3.56 -1.72
CA ASP A 31 -11.57 -4.24 -0.44
C ASP A 31 -10.22 -4.88 -0.17
N ILE A 32 -9.65 -4.65 1.02
CA ILE A 32 -8.46 -5.35 1.49
C ILE A 32 -8.91 -6.50 2.38
N PRO A 33 -8.68 -7.77 1.98
CA PRO A 33 -9.12 -8.92 2.75
C PRO A 33 -8.30 -9.11 4.02
N THR A 34 -8.94 -9.57 5.10
CA THR A 34 -8.28 -9.87 6.38
C THR A 34 -7.30 -11.04 6.24
N GLY A 35 -6.10 -10.87 6.79
CA GLY A 35 -5.07 -11.92 6.84
C GLY A 35 -4.48 -12.30 5.48
N LYS A 36 -4.63 -11.44 4.46
CA LYS A 36 -4.09 -11.64 3.12
C LYS A 36 -3.23 -10.47 2.66
N ILE A 37 -2.47 -10.70 1.61
CA ILE A 37 -1.70 -9.69 0.90
C ILE A 37 -2.46 -9.30 -0.37
N LEU A 38 -2.95 -8.06 -0.42
CA LEU A 38 -3.46 -7.45 -1.65
C LEU A 38 -2.35 -6.62 -2.30
N GLY A 39 -1.96 -7.00 -3.51
CA GLY A 39 -1.03 -6.23 -4.33
C GLY A 39 -1.74 -5.14 -5.12
N VAL A 40 -1.24 -3.90 -5.09
CA VAL A 40 -1.71 -2.82 -5.98
C VAL A 40 -0.59 -2.47 -6.94
N VAL A 41 -0.85 -2.63 -8.23
CA VAL A 41 0.14 -2.41 -9.29
C VAL A 41 -0.34 -1.39 -10.32
N GLY A 42 0.61 -0.76 -11.01
CA GLY A 42 0.35 0.19 -12.08
C GLY A 42 1.56 1.10 -12.33
N GLU A 43 1.58 1.78 -13.46
CA GLU A 43 2.66 2.71 -13.81
C GLU A 43 2.80 3.85 -12.79
N SER A 44 3.98 4.52 -12.77
CA SER A 44 4.19 5.71 -11.92
C SER A 44 3.13 6.77 -12.22
N GLY A 45 2.65 7.45 -11.19
CA GLY A 45 1.57 8.44 -11.32
C GLY A 45 0.15 7.85 -11.45
N SER A 46 -0.06 6.54 -11.34
CA SER A 46 -1.42 5.95 -11.39
C SER A 46 -2.27 6.22 -10.14
N GLY A 47 -1.68 6.73 -9.03
CA GLY A 47 -2.38 7.09 -7.79
C GLY A 47 -2.14 6.16 -6.60
N LYS A 48 -1.30 5.13 -6.72
CA LYS A 48 -1.06 4.09 -5.69
C LYS A 48 -0.63 4.65 -4.33
N SER A 49 0.45 5.45 -4.29
CA SER A 49 0.95 6.05 -3.04
C SER A 49 -0.07 7.04 -2.45
N VAL A 50 -0.82 7.73 -3.29
CA VAL A 50 -1.90 8.63 -2.83
C VAL A 50 -3.03 7.84 -2.17
N LEU A 51 -3.37 6.65 -2.71
CA LEU A 51 -4.33 5.73 -2.08
C LEU A 51 -3.85 5.28 -0.69
N ALA A 52 -2.58 4.90 -0.58
CA ALA A 52 -1.95 4.53 0.69
C ALA A 52 -1.99 5.67 1.72
N LEU A 53 -1.54 6.87 1.33
CA LEU A 53 -1.51 8.05 2.20
C LEU A 53 -2.91 8.49 2.63
N SER A 54 -3.91 8.32 1.76
CA SER A 54 -5.31 8.62 2.07
C SER A 54 -5.84 7.79 3.23
N THR A 55 -5.39 6.53 3.34
CA THR A 55 -5.77 5.61 4.42
C THR A 55 -5.35 6.11 5.79
N LEU A 56 -4.23 6.79 5.86
CA LEU A 56 -3.67 7.33 7.11
C LEU A 56 -4.00 8.81 7.33
N GLY A 57 -4.79 9.44 6.43
CA GLY A 57 -5.06 10.89 6.48
C GLY A 57 -3.79 11.73 6.37
N LEU A 58 -2.78 11.23 5.63
CA LEU A 58 -1.50 11.92 5.41
C LEU A 58 -1.50 12.79 4.15
N VAL A 59 -2.59 12.80 3.41
CA VAL A 59 -2.76 13.72 2.28
C VAL A 59 -3.10 15.10 2.79
N PRO A 60 -2.28 16.15 2.47
CA PRO A 60 -2.60 17.51 2.89
C PRO A 60 -3.94 17.99 2.33
N THR A 61 -4.83 18.46 3.19
CA THR A 61 -6.15 18.98 2.83
C THR A 61 -6.36 20.34 3.52
N PRO A 62 -6.18 21.49 2.85
CA PRO A 62 -5.81 21.70 1.43
C PRO A 62 -4.34 21.38 1.11
N PRO A 63 -3.91 21.24 -0.20
CA PRO A 63 -4.69 21.48 -1.43
C PRO A 63 -5.53 20.28 -1.89
N GLY A 64 -5.43 19.12 -1.22
CA GLY A 64 -6.25 17.96 -1.52
C GLY A 64 -7.72 18.15 -1.12
N ARG A 65 -8.63 17.61 -1.91
CA ARG A 65 -10.07 17.61 -1.63
C ARG A 65 -10.69 16.27 -1.97
N TYR A 66 -11.24 15.59 -0.97
CA TYR A 66 -12.01 14.35 -1.16
C TYR A 66 -13.42 14.64 -1.65
N GLY A 67 -13.96 13.74 -2.48
CA GLY A 67 -15.35 13.79 -2.90
C GLY A 67 -16.32 13.53 -1.75
N GLN A 68 -17.54 14.07 -1.86
CA GLN A 68 -18.55 13.96 -0.80
C GLN A 68 -18.97 12.52 -0.48
N ARG A 69 -18.94 11.63 -1.49
CA ARG A 69 -19.29 10.21 -1.35
C ARG A 69 -18.13 9.32 -0.97
N SER A 70 -16.90 9.89 -1.00
CA SER A 70 -15.71 9.15 -0.64
C SER A 70 -15.77 8.67 0.81
N SER A 71 -15.42 7.41 1.01
CA SER A 71 -15.35 6.77 2.33
C SER A 71 -14.22 5.76 2.36
N ILE A 72 -13.47 5.73 3.47
CA ILE A 72 -12.42 4.74 3.75
C ILE A 72 -12.76 4.10 5.09
N ILE A 73 -13.24 2.88 5.06
CA ILE A 73 -13.80 2.20 6.24
C ILE A 73 -12.77 1.24 6.81
N PHE A 74 -12.37 1.47 8.05
CA PHE A 74 -11.51 0.60 8.84
C PHE A 74 -12.15 0.32 10.20
N ASP A 75 -12.27 -0.95 10.58
CA ASP A 75 -12.92 -1.36 11.84
C ASP A 75 -14.30 -0.69 12.05
N GLY A 76 -15.09 -0.60 10.97
CA GLY A 76 -16.42 0.01 10.96
C GLY A 76 -16.46 1.53 11.04
N LYS A 77 -15.31 2.23 11.04
CA LYS A 77 -15.20 3.67 11.08
C LYS A 77 -14.75 4.24 9.75
N ASP A 78 -15.32 5.35 9.32
CA ASP A 78 -14.90 6.10 8.13
C ASP A 78 -13.72 7.03 8.48
N LEU A 79 -12.53 6.66 8.05
CA LEU A 79 -11.29 7.39 8.35
C LEU A 79 -11.26 8.82 7.79
N LEU A 80 -12.07 9.11 6.75
CA LEU A 80 -12.18 10.47 6.20
C LEU A 80 -13.07 11.39 7.05
N ARG A 81 -13.82 10.85 8.03
CA ARG A 81 -14.80 11.58 8.83
C ARG A 81 -14.52 11.58 10.33
N ILE A 82 -13.61 10.75 10.79
CA ILE A 82 -13.17 10.79 12.20
C ILE A 82 -12.26 12.00 12.43
N GLY A 83 -12.24 12.49 13.69
CA GLY A 83 -11.35 13.57 14.08
C GLY A 83 -9.89 13.16 14.19
N GLU A 84 -8.95 14.12 14.14
CA GLU A 84 -7.50 13.87 14.18
C GLU A 84 -7.09 13.01 15.38
N LYS A 85 -7.66 13.25 16.58
CA LYS A 85 -7.36 12.44 17.78
C LYS A 85 -7.73 10.96 17.63
N GLU A 86 -8.83 10.64 16.91
CA GLU A 86 -9.19 9.25 16.62
C GLU A 86 -8.28 8.66 15.55
N LEU A 87 -7.90 9.47 14.54
CA LEU A 87 -7.00 9.05 13.48
C LEU A 87 -5.59 8.77 14.02
N GLU A 88 -5.09 9.58 14.97
CA GLU A 88 -3.85 9.29 15.72
C GLU A 88 -3.91 7.92 16.42
N LEU A 89 -5.08 7.53 16.92
CA LEU A 89 -5.27 6.20 17.52
C LEU A 89 -5.25 5.06 16.49
N VAL A 90 -5.56 5.32 15.24
CA VAL A 90 -5.47 4.33 14.15
C VAL A 90 -4.04 4.19 13.65
N ARG A 91 -3.31 5.31 13.50
CA ARG A 91 -1.93 5.33 13.03
C ARG A 91 -1.00 4.52 13.94
N GLY A 92 -0.19 3.68 13.36
CA GLY A 92 0.79 2.82 14.03
C GLY A 92 0.19 1.50 14.55
N THR A 93 -0.86 1.53 15.35
CA THR A 93 -1.38 0.33 16.01
C THR A 93 -2.60 -0.31 15.33
N GLY A 94 -3.38 0.43 14.56
CA GLY A 94 -4.42 -0.12 13.69
C GLY A 94 -3.86 -0.37 12.31
N ILE A 95 -3.25 0.68 11.75
CA ILE A 95 -2.64 0.69 10.42
C ILE A 95 -1.22 1.24 10.55
N SER A 96 -0.23 0.47 10.11
CA SER A 96 1.17 0.92 9.97
C SER A 96 1.54 1.04 8.50
N MET A 97 2.56 1.85 8.20
CA MET A 97 3.02 2.06 6.83
C MET A 97 4.55 2.02 6.74
N ILE A 98 5.04 1.30 5.73
CA ILE A 98 6.41 1.35 5.25
C ILE A 98 6.40 2.28 4.04
N PHE A 99 7.14 3.40 4.13
CA PHE A 99 7.24 4.40 3.07
C PHE A 99 8.28 4.01 2.02
N GLN A 100 8.15 4.59 0.83
CA GLN A 100 8.96 4.29 -0.35
C GLN A 100 10.47 4.50 -0.14
N GLU A 101 10.89 5.47 0.68
CA GLU A 101 12.29 5.77 0.89
C GLU A 101 12.77 5.41 2.30
N PRO A 102 13.57 4.32 2.47
CA PRO A 102 14.10 3.92 3.78
C PRO A 102 14.97 4.99 4.45
N MET A 103 15.69 5.76 3.62
CA MET A 103 16.66 6.74 4.11
C MET A 103 16.01 7.96 4.77
N SER A 104 14.80 8.31 4.35
CA SER A 104 14.04 9.45 4.90
C SER A 104 13.16 9.06 6.09
N SER A 105 12.87 7.77 6.27
CA SER A 105 11.96 7.26 7.30
C SER A 105 12.63 7.01 8.64
N LEU A 106 13.94 6.66 8.65
CA LEU A 106 14.70 6.48 9.87
C LEU A 106 15.36 7.81 10.28
N ASN A 107 15.15 8.22 11.52
CA ASN A 107 15.81 9.41 12.06
C ASN A 107 17.29 9.11 12.32
N PRO A 108 18.24 9.79 11.62
CA PRO A 108 19.67 9.46 11.70
C PRO A 108 20.33 9.78 13.04
N VAL A 109 19.71 10.61 13.88
CA VAL A 109 20.27 11.04 15.17
C VAL A 109 19.80 10.22 16.37
N PHE A 110 18.87 9.26 16.16
CA PHE A 110 18.42 8.34 17.19
C PHE A 110 18.90 6.92 16.90
N LYS A 111 19.19 6.17 17.94
CA LYS A 111 19.50 4.74 17.84
C LYS A 111 18.31 3.94 17.29
N VAL A 112 18.61 2.85 16.60
CA VAL A 112 17.56 1.99 16.02
C VAL A 112 16.65 1.42 17.13
N GLY A 113 17.22 0.96 18.25
CA GLY A 113 16.44 0.44 19.37
C GLY A 113 15.45 1.47 19.94
N GLU A 114 15.85 2.75 20.04
CA GLU A 114 14.97 3.82 20.54
C GLU A 114 13.78 4.06 19.63
N GLN A 115 13.99 4.04 18.30
CA GLN A 115 12.93 4.24 17.32
C GLN A 115 11.91 3.10 17.31
N ILE A 116 12.36 1.84 17.44
CA ILE A 116 11.47 0.69 17.54
C ILE A 116 10.75 0.70 18.91
N ALA A 117 11.45 1.05 20.00
CA ALA A 117 10.87 1.15 21.32
C ALA A 117 9.73 2.17 21.43
N GLU A 118 9.78 3.26 20.64
CA GLU A 118 8.67 4.21 20.57
C GLU A 118 7.37 3.55 20.08
N ALA A 119 7.45 2.70 19.05
CA ALA A 119 6.29 1.96 18.54
C ALA A 119 5.75 0.93 19.56
N VAL A 120 6.64 0.25 20.28
CA VAL A 120 6.28 -0.69 21.37
C VAL A 120 5.57 0.06 22.50
N ARG A 121 6.14 1.18 22.97
CA ARG A 121 5.53 2.01 24.03
C ARG A 121 4.16 2.52 23.63
N LEU A 122 4.00 3.02 22.39
CA LEU A 122 2.69 3.45 21.85
C LEU A 122 1.65 2.34 21.96
N ARG A 123 2.01 1.12 21.61
CA ARG A 123 1.11 -0.03 21.69
C ARG A 123 0.72 -0.36 23.12
N ILE A 124 1.69 -0.38 24.05
CA ILE A 124 1.44 -0.65 25.48
C ILE A 124 0.49 0.40 26.05
N LEU A 125 0.79 1.68 25.83
CA LEU A 125 -0.03 2.81 26.27
C LEU A 125 -1.46 2.73 25.76
N ARG A 126 -1.63 2.39 24.49
CA ARG A 126 -2.95 2.29 23.87
C ARG A 126 -3.80 1.17 24.49
N LYS A 127 -3.18 0.05 24.88
CA LYS A 127 -3.88 -1.03 25.58
C LYS A 127 -4.40 -0.54 26.95
N GLU A 128 -3.63 0.28 27.63
CA GLU A 128 -4.00 0.89 28.91
C GLU A 128 -5.05 1.99 28.76
N LEU A 129 -4.93 2.86 27.73
CA LEU A 129 -5.87 3.96 27.45
C LEU A 129 -7.24 3.49 26.96
N LYS A 130 -7.33 2.33 26.27
CA LYS A 130 -8.64 1.71 25.99
C LYS A 130 -9.42 1.41 27.26
N GLN A 131 -8.75 1.29 28.40
CA GLN A 131 -9.36 1.07 29.71
C GLN A 131 -9.74 2.40 30.43
N THR A 132 -9.09 3.53 30.13
CA THR A 132 -9.18 4.77 30.94
C THR A 132 -9.78 6.02 30.28
N ARG A 133 -10.17 6.00 29.01
CA ARG A 133 -10.89 7.07 28.26
C ARG A 133 -10.29 8.49 28.21
N SER A 134 -9.07 8.75 28.63
CA SER A 134 -8.51 10.11 28.67
C SER A 134 -7.02 10.11 28.38
N VAL A 135 -6.55 10.99 27.51
CA VAL A 135 -5.24 11.68 27.39
C VAL A 135 -4.75 11.77 25.93
N SER A 136 -4.13 12.91 25.58
CA SER A 136 -3.37 13.10 24.34
C SER A 136 -2.19 12.13 24.27
N LEU A 137 -2.11 11.32 23.20
CA LEU A 137 -1.11 10.27 23.03
C LEU A 137 0.33 10.80 23.00
N LEU A 138 0.56 11.94 22.33
CA LEU A 138 1.90 12.51 22.13
C LEU A 138 2.58 13.00 23.39
N GLU A 139 1.81 13.50 24.37
CA GLU A 139 2.34 13.92 25.68
C GLU A 139 2.66 12.71 26.57
N SER A 140 1.99 11.57 26.32
CA SER A 140 2.12 10.37 27.11
C SER A 140 3.38 9.54 26.76
N VAL A 141 3.82 9.52 25.48
CA VAL A 141 4.90 8.63 25.02
C VAL A 141 6.27 8.97 25.61
N ARG A 142 6.53 10.24 25.89
CA ARG A 142 7.83 10.72 26.40
C ARG A 142 7.97 10.78 27.91
N GLY A 143 6.91 10.52 28.67
CA GLY A 143 6.90 10.73 30.12
C GLY A 143 6.01 9.81 30.94
N VAL A 144 5.59 8.65 30.42
CA VAL A 144 4.74 7.73 31.17
C VAL A 144 5.52 7.10 32.29
N LYS A 145 5.23 7.51 33.51
CA LYS A 145 5.63 6.78 34.73
C LYS A 145 4.83 5.47 34.77
N GLY A 146 5.52 4.35 34.63
CA GLY A 146 4.92 3.03 34.81
C GLY A 146 5.10 2.04 33.66
N ILE A 147 5.71 2.42 32.52
CA ILE A 147 6.10 1.44 31.50
C ILE A 147 7.35 0.70 32.01
N ASP A 148 7.29 -0.61 31.98
CA ASP A 148 8.43 -1.49 32.26
C ASP A 148 9.40 -1.44 31.06
N GLU A 149 10.49 -0.68 31.20
CA GLU A 149 11.48 -0.51 30.14
C GLU A 149 12.25 -1.80 29.83
N ASP A 150 12.40 -2.71 30.79
CA ASP A 150 13.00 -4.02 30.54
C ASP A 150 12.12 -4.83 29.60
N ARG A 151 10.81 -4.81 29.82
CA ARG A 151 9.83 -5.42 28.93
C ARG A 151 9.84 -4.78 27.53
N VAL A 152 9.91 -3.45 27.44
CA VAL A 152 10.02 -2.75 26.15
C VAL A 152 11.26 -3.23 25.41
N ARG A 153 12.40 -3.32 26.11
CA ARG A 153 13.66 -3.79 25.54
C ARG A 153 13.56 -5.23 25.01
N GLU A 154 12.95 -6.13 25.79
CA GLU A 154 12.72 -7.53 25.38
C GLU A 154 11.87 -7.61 24.12
N GLU A 155 10.77 -6.86 24.05
CA GLU A 155 9.89 -6.84 22.88
C GLU A 155 10.58 -6.24 21.65
N VAL A 156 11.45 -5.23 21.80
CA VAL A 156 12.27 -4.70 20.70
C VAL A 156 13.24 -5.75 20.18
N LEU A 157 13.89 -6.50 21.07
CA LEU A 157 14.80 -7.60 20.69
C LEU A 157 14.04 -8.72 19.95
N GLU A 158 12.83 -9.06 20.39
CA GLU A 158 11.97 -10.03 19.73
C GLU A 158 11.67 -9.60 18.29
N VAL A 159 11.19 -8.38 18.08
CA VAL A 159 10.88 -7.84 16.76
C VAL A 159 12.12 -7.77 15.86
N LEU A 160 13.30 -7.43 16.41
CA LEU A 160 14.55 -7.44 15.63
C LEU A 160 14.95 -8.87 15.19
N ARG A 161 14.67 -9.90 16.01
CA ARG A 161 14.86 -11.31 15.62
C ARG A 161 13.87 -11.72 14.53
N ASP A 162 12.60 -11.35 14.66
CA ASP A 162 11.54 -11.64 13.69
C ASP A 162 11.89 -11.09 12.29
N VAL A 163 12.46 -9.88 12.23
CA VAL A 163 12.94 -9.31 10.95
C VAL A 163 14.34 -9.80 10.57
N ARG A 164 14.91 -10.79 11.27
CA ARG A 164 16.18 -11.45 10.95
C ARG A 164 17.38 -10.50 10.94
N ILE A 165 17.45 -9.60 11.90
CA ILE A 165 18.69 -8.87 12.21
C ILE A 165 19.65 -9.81 12.93
N SER A 166 20.87 -9.94 12.42
CA SER A 166 21.85 -10.97 12.85
C SER A 166 22.39 -10.81 14.26
N ASP A 167 22.46 -9.61 14.78
CA ASP A 167 22.91 -9.29 16.14
C ASP A 167 21.97 -8.25 16.76
N PRO A 168 20.80 -8.68 17.27
CA PRO A 168 19.78 -7.77 17.78
C PRO A 168 20.24 -6.93 18.97
N GLU A 169 21.06 -7.52 19.85
CA GLU A 169 21.60 -6.84 21.05
C GLU A 169 22.51 -5.67 20.66
N ASP A 170 23.41 -5.85 19.70
CA ASP A 170 24.28 -4.79 19.17
C ASP A 170 23.48 -3.76 18.35
N ALA A 171 22.51 -4.24 17.57
CA ALA A 171 21.65 -3.39 16.72
C ALA A 171 20.85 -2.33 17.50
N LEU A 172 20.49 -2.61 18.78
CA LEU A 172 19.78 -1.65 19.63
C LEU A 172 20.54 -0.34 19.78
N ASP A 173 21.86 -0.42 19.91
CA ASP A 173 22.72 0.72 20.23
C ASP A 173 23.30 1.42 19.02
N ARG A 174 23.09 0.88 17.81
CA ARG A 174 23.58 1.43 16.54
C ARG A 174 22.64 2.46 15.94
N TYR A 175 23.24 3.35 15.16
CA TYR A 175 22.53 4.37 14.39
C TYR A 175 22.19 3.90 12.97
N PRO A 176 21.17 4.47 12.32
CA PRO A 176 20.78 4.06 10.97
C PRO A 176 21.89 4.05 9.93
N HIS A 177 22.85 4.97 10.02
CA HIS A 177 23.96 5.06 9.05
C HIS A 177 24.95 3.87 9.14
N GLU A 178 24.93 3.09 10.22
CA GLU A 178 25.77 1.92 10.41
C GLU A 178 25.16 0.63 9.80
N PHE A 179 23.96 0.72 9.20
CA PHE A 179 23.26 -0.39 8.59
C PHE A 179 23.34 -0.34 7.06
N SER A 180 23.42 -1.52 6.41
CA SER A 180 23.24 -1.64 4.97
C SER A 180 21.80 -1.29 4.53
N GLY A 181 21.57 -1.08 3.24
CA GLY A 181 20.23 -0.79 2.71
C GLY A 181 19.18 -1.84 3.10
N GLY A 182 19.50 -3.12 2.93
CA GLY A 182 18.62 -4.22 3.31
C GLY A 182 18.39 -4.32 4.83
N MET A 183 19.39 -4.01 5.65
CA MET A 183 19.21 -3.95 7.11
C MET A 183 18.33 -2.77 7.51
N LYS A 184 18.48 -1.60 6.90
CA LYS A 184 17.58 -0.45 7.13
C LYS A 184 16.14 -0.79 6.80
N GLN A 185 15.92 -1.52 5.69
CA GLN A 185 14.60 -1.98 5.30
C GLN A 185 14.00 -2.93 6.35
N ARG A 186 14.78 -3.88 6.86
CA ARG A 186 14.36 -4.77 7.96
C ARG A 186 14.01 -4.00 9.23
N VAL A 187 14.79 -2.97 9.59
CA VAL A 187 14.51 -2.09 10.71
C VAL A 187 13.20 -1.33 10.52
N MET A 188 12.91 -0.83 9.32
CA MET A 188 11.62 -0.17 9.03
C MET A 188 10.44 -1.13 9.13
N ILE A 189 10.60 -2.35 8.65
CA ILE A 189 9.60 -3.42 8.83
C ILE A 189 9.40 -3.69 10.33
N ALA A 190 10.50 -3.79 11.10
CA ALA A 190 10.45 -3.95 12.55
C ALA A 190 9.66 -2.83 13.24
N MET A 191 9.94 -1.57 12.90
CA MET A 191 9.21 -0.41 13.45
C MET A 191 7.71 -0.48 13.12
N ALA A 192 7.36 -0.83 11.88
CA ALA A 192 5.97 -0.93 11.45
C ALA A 192 5.22 -2.07 12.17
N LEU A 193 5.89 -3.19 12.44
CA LEU A 193 5.29 -4.37 13.09
C LEU A 193 5.33 -4.31 14.62
N ALA A 194 6.24 -3.53 15.22
CA ALA A 194 6.38 -3.41 16.69
C ALA A 194 5.07 -2.95 17.36
N ALA A 195 4.25 -2.19 16.66
CA ALA A 195 2.94 -1.77 17.11
C ALA A 195 1.85 -2.86 16.98
N LYS A 196 2.14 -4.01 16.36
CA LYS A 196 1.22 -5.13 16.05
C LYS A 196 -0.06 -4.62 15.35
N PRO A 197 0.06 -4.02 14.15
CA PRO A 197 -1.07 -3.46 13.41
C PRO A 197 -1.97 -4.56 12.84
N SER A 198 -3.24 -4.24 12.57
CA SER A 198 -4.14 -5.13 11.83
C SER A 198 -3.93 -5.04 10.30
N LEU A 199 -3.42 -3.89 9.83
CA LEU A 199 -3.09 -3.64 8.43
C LEU A 199 -1.70 -3.01 8.32
N LEU A 200 -0.86 -3.60 7.50
CA LEU A 200 0.43 -3.04 7.08
C LEU A 200 0.31 -2.55 5.63
N ILE A 201 0.62 -1.29 5.39
CA ILE A 201 0.75 -0.72 4.06
C ILE A 201 2.25 -0.69 3.72
N ALA A 202 2.63 -1.33 2.62
CA ALA A 202 4.00 -1.34 2.12
C ALA A 202 4.04 -0.64 0.76
N ASP A 203 4.47 0.62 0.75
CA ASP A 203 4.56 1.44 -0.47
C ASP A 203 5.96 1.33 -1.07
N GLU A 204 6.08 0.56 -2.14
CA GLU A 204 7.33 0.24 -2.85
C GLU A 204 8.47 -0.21 -1.92
N PRO A 205 8.26 -1.19 -1.03
CA PRO A 205 9.21 -1.50 0.05
C PRO A 205 10.53 -2.11 -0.41
N THR A 206 10.68 -2.44 -1.69
CA THR A 206 11.88 -3.05 -2.26
C THR A 206 12.58 -2.17 -3.30
N THR A 207 12.07 -0.98 -3.55
CA THR A 207 12.70 -0.01 -4.46
C THR A 207 14.09 0.35 -3.94
N SER A 208 15.07 0.38 -4.82
CA SER A 208 16.49 0.66 -4.52
C SER A 208 17.28 -0.50 -3.85
N LEU A 209 16.71 -1.71 -3.76
CA LEU A 209 17.42 -2.91 -3.30
C LEU A 209 17.93 -3.73 -4.49
N ASP A 210 19.04 -4.42 -4.28
CA ASP A 210 19.49 -5.44 -5.24
C ASP A 210 18.55 -6.66 -5.25
N VAL A 211 18.56 -7.43 -6.34
CA VAL A 211 17.64 -8.56 -6.56
C VAL A 211 17.66 -9.58 -5.42
N THR A 212 18.85 -9.88 -4.87
CA THR A 212 18.99 -10.86 -3.79
C THR A 212 18.37 -10.34 -2.49
N THR A 213 18.64 -9.10 -2.13
CA THR A 213 18.07 -8.46 -0.95
C THR A 213 16.56 -8.28 -1.10
N GLN A 214 16.08 -7.92 -2.30
CA GLN A 214 14.65 -7.84 -2.60
C GLN A 214 13.95 -9.17 -2.33
N ALA A 215 14.43 -10.29 -2.87
CA ALA A 215 13.86 -11.61 -2.66
C ALA A 215 13.81 -11.98 -1.15
N GLN A 216 14.84 -11.62 -0.39
CA GLN A 216 14.85 -11.83 1.06
C GLN A 216 13.79 -11.01 1.81
N ILE A 217 13.58 -9.75 1.41
CA ILE A 217 12.53 -8.89 2.01
C ILE A 217 11.14 -9.40 1.65
N LEU A 218 10.91 -9.82 0.41
CA LEU A 218 9.63 -10.41 -0.02
C LEU A 218 9.29 -11.69 0.76
N SER A 219 10.28 -12.59 0.92
CA SER A 219 10.12 -13.77 1.77
C SER A 219 9.81 -13.40 3.22
N LEU A 220 10.52 -12.42 3.77
CA LEU A 220 10.28 -11.93 5.13
C LEU A 220 8.85 -11.42 5.30
N VAL A 221 8.35 -10.59 4.38
CA VAL A 221 6.97 -10.06 4.43
C VAL A 221 5.94 -11.19 4.45
N LYS A 222 6.12 -12.24 3.63
CA LYS A 222 5.24 -13.42 3.63
C LYS A 222 5.21 -14.13 4.97
N ASP A 223 6.39 -14.39 5.52
CA ASP A 223 6.50 -15.11 6.79
C ASP A 223 5.83 -14.32 7.92
N LEU A 224 6.06 -12.99 7.95
CA LEU A 224 5.47 -12.10 8.93
C LEU A 224 3.93 -11.99 8.83
N VAL A 225 3.38 -12.05 7.61
CA VAL A 225 1.91 -12.10 7.41
C VAL A 225 1.32 -13.34 8.05
N LEU A 226 1.97 -14.49 7.86
CA LEU A 226 1.51 -15.77 8.43
C LEU A 226 1.69 -15.81 9.95
N GLU A 227 2.79 -15.28 10.46
CA GLU A 227 3.11 -15.33 11.89
C GLU A 227 2.27 -14.36 12.73
N PHE A 228 2.08 -13.13 12.23
CA PHE A 228 1.35 -12.07 12.94
C PHE A 228 -0.12 -11.94 12.52
N GLU A 229 -0.60 -12.75 11.57
CA GLU A 229 -1.96 -12.68 11.01
C GLU A 229 -2.33 -11.25 10.54
N VAL A 230 -1.33 -10.47 10.08
CA VAL A 230 -1.50 -9.10 9.61
C VAL A 230 -1.97 -9.08 8.16
N SER A 231 -2.91 -8.19 7.84
CA SER A 231 -3.28 -7.95 6.44
C SER A 231 -2.28 -6.99 5.80
N VAL A 232 -1.98 -7.14 4.51
CA VAL A 232 -1.01 -6.27 3.83
C VAL A 232 -1.60 -5.66 2.57
N LEU A 233 -1.46 -4.35 2.43
CA LEU A 233 -1.58 -3.63 1.16
C LEU A 233 -0.17 -3.42 0.61
N PHE A 234 0.20 -4.21 -0.40
CA PHE A 234 1.53 -4.19 -1.01
C PHE A 234 1.49 -3.41 -2.32
N ILE A 235 2.16 -2.26 -2.38
CA ILE A 235 2.18 -1.38 -3.55
C ILE A 235 3.52 -1.53 -4.26
N SER A 236 3.47 -1.74 -5.59
CA SER A 236 4.65 -1.73 -6.46
C SER A 236 4.27 -1.26 -7.87
N HIS A 237 5.26 -0.83 -8.63
CA HIS A 237 5.12 -0.63 -10.08
C HIS A 237 5.50 -1.88 -10.88
N ASP A 238 6.08 -2.88 -10.23
CA ASP A 238 6.55 -4.14 -10.82
C ASP A 238 5.57 -5.28 -10.46
N LEU A 239 4.91 -5.82 -11.48
CA LEU A 239 3.90 -6.86 -11.33
C LEU A 239 4.53 -8.20 -10.92
N SER A 240 5.77 -8.49 -11.36
CA SER A 240 6.51 -9.71 -11.00
C SER A 240 6.83 -9.71 -9.51
N VAL A 241 7.29 -8.58 -8.96
CA VAL A 241 7.54 -8.43 -7.51
C VAL A 241 6.28 -8.70 -6.70
N VAL A 242 5.13 -8.13 -7.12
CA VAL A 242 3.86 -8.33 -6.43
C VAL A 242 3.43 -9.80 -6.52
N SER A 243 3.63 -10.46 -7.65
CA SER A 243 3.25 -11.86 -7.82
C SER A 243 3.96 -12.83 -6.88
N GLU A 244 5.14 -12.45 -6.40
CA GLU A 244 5.88 -13.26 -5.44
C GLU A 244 5.25 -13.27 -4.05
N VAL A 245 4.51 -12.22 -3.67
CA VAL A 245 4.01 -12.05 -2.30
C VAL A 245 2.49 -12.03 -2.18
N ALA A 246 1.76 -11.50 -3.17
CA ALA A 246 0.34 -11.24 -3.08
C ALA A 246 -0.51 -12.52 -3.23
N ASP A 247 -1.68 -12.51 -2.60
CA ASP A 247 -2.77 -13.47 -2.82
C ASP A 247 -3.68 -12.98 -3.95
N GLU A 248 -3.95 -11.69 -3.96
CA GLU A 248 -4.81 -10.99 -4.91
C GLU A 248 -4.12 -9.74 -5.45
N ILE A 249 -4.44 -9.35 -6.68
CA ILE A 249 -3.88 -8.17 -7.33
C ILE A 249 -5.00 -7.23 -7.77
N ALA A 250 -4.84 -5.94 -7.49
CA ALA A 250 -5.61 -4.85 -8.04
C ALA A 250 -4.72 -4.00 -8.96
N VAL A 251 -5.11 -3.89 -10.21
CA VAL A 251 -4.39 -3.09 -11.21
C VAL A 251 -4.98 -1.68 -11.25
N MET A 252 -4.12 -0.68 -11.09
CA MET A 252 -4.52 0.72 -11.02
C MET A 252 -4.02 1.52 -12.23
N TYR A 253 -4.91 2.29 -12.85
CA TYR A 253 -4.61 3.17 -13.96
C TYR A 253 -5.36 4.50 -13.84
N ALA A 254 -4.64 5.62 -13.98
CA ALA A 254 -5.20 6.98 -13.94
C ALA A 254 -6.19 7.22 -12.78
N GLY A 255 -5.82 6.81 -11.57
CA GLY A 255 -6.60 6.99 -10.34
C GLY A 255 -7.77 6.02 -10.17
N ARG A 256 -7.88 4.94 -10.96
CA ARG A 256 -8.96 3.93 -10.88
C ARG A 256 -8.41 2.53 -10.77
N ILE A 257 -9.13 1.66 -10.08
CA ILE A 257 -8.93 0.21 -10.20
C ILE A 257 -9.60 -0.25 -11.48
N ILE A 258 -8.86 -0.92 -12.34
CA ILE A 258 -9.34 -1.37 -13.66
C ILE A 258 -9.46 -2.87 -13.80
N GLU A 259 -8.77 -3.63 -12.95
CA GLU A 259 -8.87 -5.08 -12.88
C GLU A 259 -8.48 -5.56 -11.49
N THR A 260 -9.24 -6.53 -10.94
CA THR A 260 -8.88 -7.24 -9.71
C THR A 260 -9.06 -8.74 -9.93
N ASN A 261 -8.13 -9.55 -9.43
CA ASN A 261 -8.25 -10.99 -9.45
C ASN A 261 -7.19 -11.64 -8.54
N ASP A 262 -7.28 -12.96 -8.35
CA ASP A 262 -6.16 -13.72 -7.81
C ASP A 262 -4.93 -13.65 -8.72
N VAL A 263 -3.74 -13.81 -8.13
CA VAL A 263 -2.46 -13.69 -8.85
C VAL A 263 -2.41 -14.59 -10.07
N ARG A 264 -2.85 -15.86 -9.95
CA ARG A 264 -2.77 -16.83 -11.07
C ARG A 264 -3.64 -16.41 -12.25
N SER A 265 -4.84 -15.88 -11.98
CA SER A 265 -5.77 -15.40 -13.01
C SER A 265 -5.23 -14.17 -13.72
N ILE A 266 -4.65 -13.20 -13.01
CA ILE A 266 -3.99 -12.02 -13.60
C ILE A 266 -2.88 -12.43 -14.57
N PHE A 267 -2.05 -13.42 -14.22
CA PHE A 267 -0.93 -13.85 -15.07
C PHE A 267 -1.34 -14.76 -16.22
N ARG A 268 -2.38 -15.60 -16.05
CA ARG A 268 -2.79 -16.58 -17.07
C ARG A 268 -3.80 -16.03 -18.07
N ASP A 269 -4.73 -15.20 -17.60
CA ASP A 269 -5.86 -14.72 -18.40
C ASP A 269 -6.24 -13.30 -18.00
N PRO A 270 -5.29 -12.33 -18.13
CA PRO A 270 -5.57 -10.92 -17.85
C PRO A 270 -6.70 -10.42 -18.75
N LYS A 271 -7.64 -9.70 -18.18
CA LYS A 271 -8.82 -9.23 -18.91
C LYS A 271 -8.57 -7.85 -19.52
N HIS A 272 -8.17 -6.87 -18.71
CA HIS A 272 -8.00 -5.52 -19.21
C HIS A 272 -6.78 -5.42 -20.18
N PRO A 273 -6.92 -4.74 -21.33
CA PRO A 273 -5.81 -4.58 -22.29
C PRO A 273 -4.56 -3.92 -21.69
N TYR A 274 -4.71 -3.03 -20.70
CA TYR A 274 -3.58 -2.46 -19.96
C TYR A 274 -2.84 -3.51 -19.15
N THR A 275 -3.54 -4.40 -18.43
CA THR A 275 -2.92 -5.50 -17.66
C THR A 275 -2.15 -6.43 -18.59
N LYS A 276 -2.69 -6.76 -19.76
CA LYS A 276 -1.99 -7.51 -20.81
C LYS A 276 -0.71 -6.83 -21.25
N GLY A 277 -0.77 -5.51 -21.45
CA GLY A 277 0.38 -4.71 -21.84
C GLY A 277 1.45 -4.64 -20.77
N LEU A 278 1.08 -4.51 -19.48
CA LEU A 278 2.04 -4.56 -18.36
C LEU A 278 2.79 -5.88 -18.32
N LEU A 279 2.08 -7.01 -18.43
CA LEU A 279 2.67 -8.35 -18.44
C LEU A 279 3.60 -8.58 -19.64
N ASN A 280 3.30 -8.01 -20.81
CA ASN A 280 4.13 -8.12 -22.01
C ASN A 280 5.37 -7.21 -21.97
N ALA A 281 5.35 -6.16 -21.16
CA ALA A 281 6.48 -5.25 -20.98
C ALA A 281 7.54 -5.80 -20.01
N GLU A 282 7.21 -6.82 -19.20
CA GLU A 282 8.15 -7.45 -18.28
C GLU A 282 9.07 -8.44 -19.01
N PRO A 283 10.41 -8.39 -18.76
CA PRO A 283 11.35 -9.34 -19.33
C PRO A 283 11.13 -10.75 -18.76
N ARG A 284 10.68 -11.69 -19.59
CA ARG A 284 10.63 -13.12 -19.21
C ARG A 284 11.98 -13.76 -19.41
N LEU A 285 12.54 -14.37 -18.39
CA LEU A 285 13.85 -15.06 -18.41
C LEU A 285 13.95 -16.21 -19.44
N GLU A 286 12.83 -16.73 -19.93
CA GLU A 286 12.78 -17.91 -20.80
C GLU A 286 12.55 -17.61 -22.29
N GLU A 287 12.22 -16.38 -22.69
CA GLU A 287 11.96 -16.06 -24.11
C GLU A 287 13.13 -15.30 -24.75
N THR A 288 13.99 -16.06 -25.44
CA THR A 288 14.93 -15.50 -26.43
C THR A 288 14.16 -14.73 -27.51
N ARG A 289 14.23 -13.37 -27.45
CA ARG A 289 13.97 -12.45 -28.56
C ARG A 289 12.62 -12.55 -29.29
N LYS A 290 11.52 -12.38 -28.61
CA LYS A 290 10.41 -11.61 -29.22
C LYS A 290 10.51 -10.19 -28.70
N SER A 291 10.40 -9.20 -29.61
CA SER A 291 10.42 -7.78 -29.27
C SER A 291 9.51 -7.54 -28.06
N LEU A 292 10.05 -6.97 -26.99
CA LEU A 292 9.25 -6.45 -25.87
C LEU A 292 8.28 -5.46 -26.49
N GLU A 293 7.03 -5.82 -26.62
CA GLU A 293 5.97 -4.91 -27.03
C GLU A 293 5.71 -3.96 -25.86
N SER A 294 6.49 -2.88 -25.79
CA SER A 294 6.20 -1.81 -24.84
C SER A 294 4.81 -1.25 -25.10
N LEU A 295 4.06 -1.01 -24.03
CA LEU A 295 2.81 -0.25 -24.12
C LEU A 295 3.08 1.08 -24.81
N ALA A 296 2.54 1.26 -26.03
CA ALA A 296 2.72 2.49 -26.79
C ALA A 296 2.15 3.69 -26.02
N GLY A 297 2.83 4.83 -26.10
CA GLY A 297 2.42 6.08 -25.45
C GLY A 297 2.76 6.14 -23.97
N SER A 298 2.38 7.24 -23.32
CA SER A 298 2.59 7.50 -21.88
C SER A 298 1.26 7.49 -21.12
N VAL A 299 1.33 7.32 -19.79
CA VAL A 299 0.17 7.52 -18.91
C VAL A 299 -0.39 8.93 -19.12
N PRO A 300 -1.72 9.08 -19.26
CA PRO A 300 -2.31 10.41 -19.40
C PRO A 300 -2.02 11.27 -18.18
N SER A 301 -1.80 12.56 -18.42
CA SER A 301 -1.68 13.51 -17.32
C SER A 301 -2.97 13.51 -16.49
N LEU A 302 -2.84 13.41 -15.17
CA LEU A 302 -3.97 13.48 -14.23
C LEU A 302 -4.64 14.88 -14.23
N LEU A 303 -4.03 15.88 -14.87
CA LEU A 303 -4.64 17.18 -15.17
C LEU A 303 -5.68 17.08 -16.29
N ARG A 304 -5.49 16.14 -17.25
CA ARG A 304 -6.33 15.99 -18.45
C ARG A 304 -6.58 14.52 -18.73
N ILE A 305 -7.31 13.87 -17.84
CA ILE A 305 -7.70 12.47 -18.03
C ILE A 305 -8.64 12.41 -19.23
N PRO A 306 -8.40 11.52 -20.22
CA PRO A 306 -9.29 11.31 -21.34
C PRO A 306 -10.73 11.00 -20.90
N GLY A 307 -11.72 11.45 -21.65
CA GLY A 307 -13.12 11.07 -21.43
C GLY A 307 -13.33 9.56 -21.61
N GLY A 308 -14.40 9.03 -21.06
CA GLY A 308 -14.65 7.59 -21.14
C GLY A 308 -13.60 6.74 -20.42
N CYS A 309 -13.19 5.63 -21.04
CA CYS A 309 -12.10 4.78 -20.53
C CYS A 309 -10.76 5.53 -20.62
N ALA A 310 -10.12 5.80 -19.49
CA ALA A 310 -8.85 6.54 -19.46
C ALA A 310 -7.73 5.86 -20.28
N PHE A 311 -7.82 4.56 -20.53
CA PHE A 311 -6.85 3.80 -21.33
C PHE A 311 -7.15 3.84 -22.84
N HIS A 312 -8.31 4.34 -23.29
CA HIS A 312 -8.71 4.27 -24.70
C HIS A 312 -7.66 4.80 -25.70
N PRO A 313 -6.87 5.87 -25.43
CA PRO A 313 -5.89 6.35 -26.40
C PRO A 313 -4.71 5.39 -26.65
N ARG A 314 -4.49 4.44 -25.74
CA ARG A 314 -3.41 3.42 -25.81
C ARG A 314 -3.96 2.02 -26.09
N CYS A 315 -5.29 1.88 -26.16
CA CYS A 315 -5.95 0.57 -26.25
C CYS A 315 -5.99 0.08 -27.72
N PRO A 316 -5.41 -1.09 -28.03
CA PRO A 316 -5.48 -1.64 -29.40
C PRO A 316 -6.88 -2.14 -29.78
N TYR A 317 -7.81 -2.21 -28.82
CA TYR A 317 -9.19 -2.69 -29.00
C TYR A 317 -10.22 -1.58 -28.78
N VAL A 318 -9.82 -0.31 -28.95
CA VAL A 318 -10.71 0.84 -28.75
C VAL A 318 -11.89 0.83 -29.74
N PHE A 319 -13.08 1.21 -29.26
CA PHE A 319 -14.28 1.43 -30.07
C PHE A 319 -15.10 2.61 -29.50
N PRO A 320 -16.13 3.14 -30.20
CA PRO A 320 -16.75 4.43 -29.88
C PRO A 320 -17.25 4.60 -28.46
N ARG A 321 -17.74 3.54 -27.83
CA ARG A 321 -18.19 3.56 -26.43
C ARG A 321 -17.05 3.84 -25.47
N CYS A 322 -15.84 3.33 -25.75
CA CYS A 322 -14.66 3.56 -24.91
C CYS A 322 -14.27 5.04 -24.79
N GLU A 323 -14.58 5.86 -25.79
CA GLU A 323 -14.27 7.30 -25.76
C GLU A 323 -15.30 8.11 -24.98
N ARG A 324 -16.54 7.59 -24.81
CA ARG A 324 -17.67 8.33 -24.26
C ARG A 324 -18.03 7.92 -22.83
N GLU A 325 -17.91 6.62 -22.51
CA GLU A 325 -18.39 6.07 -21.25
C GLU A 325 -17.22 5.51 -20.42
N VAL A 326 -17.23 5.84 -19.13
CA VAL A 326 -16.30 5.25 -18.17
C VAL A 326 -16.78 3.84 -17.84
N PRO A 327 -15.98 2.79 -18.09
CA PRO A 327 -16.38 1.43 -17.72
C PRO A 327 -16.46 1.28 -16.21
N ALA A 328 -17.53 0.65 -15.73
CA ALA A 328 -17.65 0.26 -14.33
C ALA A 328 -16.79 -0.98 -14.05
N LEU A 329 -16.27 -1.10 -12.83
CA LEU A 329 -15.61 -2.31 -12.35
C LEU A 329 -16.70 -3.36 -12.05
N LEU A 330 -16.77 -4.41 -12.85
CA LEU A 330 -17.83 -5.40 -12.80
C LEU A 330 -17.25 -6.83 -12.78
N PRO A 331 -17.96 -7.80 -12.17
CA PRO A 331 -17.50 -9.19 -12.10
C PRO A 331 -17.20 -9.79 -13.48
N VAL A 332 -16.10 -10.54 -13.56
CA VAL A 332 -15.68 -11.30 -14.73
C VAL A 332 -15.12 -12.66 -14.31
N GLY A 333 -15.56 -13.74 -14.95
CA GLY A 333 -15.18 -15.09 -14.52
C GLY A 333 -15.74 -15.47 -13.16
N THR A 334 -14.95 -16.20 -12.36
CA THR A 334 -15.39 -16.76 -11.07
C THR A 334 -15.05 -15.89 -9.86
N SER A 335 -14.03 -15.06 -9.92
CA SER A 335 -13.50 -14.32 -8.76
C SER A 335 -12.98 -12.93 -9.06
N GLY A 336 -12.86 -12.54 -10.34
CA GLY A 336 -12.28 -11.27 -10.74
C GLY A 336 -13.31 -10.22 -11.10
N GLU A 337 -12.83 -8.96 -11.19
CA GLU A 337 -13.60 -7.84 -11.71
C GLU A 337 -12.75 -7.08 -12.74
N VAL A 338 -13.42 -6.50 -13.75
CA VAL A 338 -12.75 -5.71 -14.79
C VAL A 338 -13.57 -4.50 -15.19
N ALA A 339 -12.91 -3.34 -15.33
CA ALA A 339 -13.49 -2.11 -15.85
C ALA A 339 -13.18 -1.97 -17.35
N CYS A 340 -13.83 -2.79 -18.19
CA CYS A 340 -13.58 -2.83 -19.63
C CYS A 340 -14.84 -3.18 -20.42
N HIS A 341 -15.20 -2.34 -21.38
CA HIS A 341 -16.37 -2.54 -22.26
C HIS A 341 -16.27 -3.78 -23.15
N LEU A 342 -15.10 -4.39 -23.32
CA LEU A 342 -14.94 -5.66 -24.05
C LEU A 342 -15.70 -6.82 -23.40
N TYR A 343 -15.94 -6.73 -22.09
CA TYR A 343 -16.57 -7.80 -21.30
C TYR A 343 -17.98 -7.47 -20.83
N HIS A 344 -18.39 -6.19 -20.93
CA HIS A 344 -19.66 -5.73 -20.37
C HIS A 344 -20.42 -4.84 -21.38
N GLY A 345 -21.51 -5.36 -21.92
CA GLY A 345 -22.40 -4.68 -22.87
C GLY A 345 -22.13 -4.97 -24.34
N GLU A 346 -23.02 -4.44 -25.19
CA GLU A 346 -22.89 -4.58 -26.63
C GLU A 346 -21.74 -3.72 -27.17
N LYS A 347 -21.08 -4.23 -28.20
CA LYS A 347 -19.99 -3.55 -28.91
C LYS A 347 -20.60 -2.63 -29.98
N GLU A 348 -21.37 -1.63 -29.58
CA GLU A 348 -21.85 -0.59 -30.48
C GLU A 348 -20.93 0.63 -30.55
#